data_b066931453b1d4b61ef2aa989f78ca7c
#
_entry.id   b066931453b1d4b61ef2aa989f78ca7c
#
_cell.length_a   1.000
_cell.length_b   1.000
_cell.length_c   1.000
_cell.angle_alpha   90.00
_cell.angle_beta   90.00
_cell.angle_gamma   90.00
#
_symmetry.space_group_name_H-M   'P 1'
#
loop_
_entity.id
_entity.type
_entity.pdbx_description
1 polymer ?
#
loop_
_entity_poly.entity_id
_entity_poly.type
_entity_poly.pdbx_seq_one_letter_code
_entity_poly.pdbx_strand_id
1 'polypeptide(L)'
;MNTVITGQDDAEVLDAIQSMVANAQADGFILLYSKKDCPVAAYLRNEGLLHVIVGKAAQSANQTIYIDNDNALAGEEAADYLYEMGHRRIAYFGVSNAMLFSAERKRGYQMSLLKHGITPREEDCVEVNTLNDAYEGALKALLTAPDHPTAILVSDDILAVVLEQFCGKLGLRIPKDLSIVSFNNSLFSRITSPQLTTVDVNPYQLGMEAASQTINHIENPNLLATKIIVPHKLIPRESYCPPEERH
;
A
#
# COMPACT_ATOMS: atom_id res chain seq x y z
N MET A 1 -18.83 7.54 -20.96
CA MET A 1 -18.80 6.06 -20.79
C MET A 1 -17.53 5.74 -20.06
N ASN A 2 -17.57 4.90 -19.00
CA ASN A 2 -16.37 4.51 -18.26
C ASN A 2 -15.91 3.15 -18.76
N THR A 3 -14.63 3.03 -19.13
CA THR A 3 -14.01 1.77 -19.56
C THR A 3 -12.89 1.44 -18.59
N VAL A 4 -12.84 0.20 -18.12
CA VAL A 4 -11.73 -0.32 -17.29
C VAL A 4 -10.78 -1.07 -18.19
N ILE A 5 -9.51 -0.68 -18.17
CA ILE A 5 -8.43 -1.35 -18.89
C ILE A 5 -7.63 -2.16 -17.87
N THR A 6 -7.42 -3.44 -18.16
CA THR A 6 -6.55 -4.33 -17.39
C THR A 6 -5.59 -5.03 -18.34
N GLY A 7 -4.37 -5.28 -17.89
CA GLY A 7 -3.36 -6.05 -18.61
C GLY A 7 -2.55 -6.90 -17.63
N GLN A 8 -1.79 -7.86 -18.14
CA GLN A 8 -0.90 -8.69 -17.31
C GLN A 8 0.31 -7.89 -16.85
N ASP A 9 0.71 -6.89 -17.66
CA ASP A 9 1.83 -6.01 -17.37
C ASP A 9 1.58 -4.58 -17.88
N ASP A 10 2.51 -3.67 -17.59
CA ASP A 10 2.43 -2.27 -18.00
C ASP A 10 2.50 -2.08 -19.52
N ALA A 11 3.07 -3.01 -20.28
CA ALA A 11 3.18 -2.91 -21.74
C ALA A 11 1.82 -3.14 -22.40
N GLU A 12 1.08 -4.19 -21.97
CA GLU A 12 -0.28 -4.44 -22.46
C GLU A 12 -1.22 -3.28 -22.15
N VAL A 13 -1.13 -2.71 -20.93
CA VAL A 13 -1.94 -1.56 -20.54
C VAL A 13 -1.59 -0.34 -21.39
N LEU A 14 -0.30 -0.12 -21.67
CA LEU A 14 0.16 0.99 -22.51
C LEU A 14 -0.36 0.87 -23.94
N ASP A 15 -0.26 -0.31 -24.54
CA ASP A 15 -0.74 -0.59 -25.91
C ASP A 15 -2.27 -0.32 -26.02
N ALA A 16 -3.03 -0.76 -25.02
CA ALA A 16 -4.47 -0.52 -24.98
C ALA A 16 -4.79 0.99 -24.89
N ILE A 17 -4.07 1.73 -24.04
CA ILE A 17 -4.24 3.18 -23.90
C ILE A 17 -3.86 3.90 -25.20
N GLN A 18 -2.74 3.54 -25.84
CA GLN A 18 -2.33 4.13 -27.12
C GLN A 18 -3.39 3.91 -28.20
N SER A 19 -3.97 2.71 -28.25
CA SER A 19 -5.08 2.43 -29.18
C SER A 19 -6.31 3.30 -28.91
N MET A 20 -6.68 3.50 -27.63
CA MET A 20 -7.81 4.37 -27.28
C MET A 20 -7.55 5.83 -27.64
N VAL A 21 -6.34 6.31 -27.41
CA VAL A 21 -5.91 7.68 -27.78
C VAL A 21 -5.96 7.87 -29.29
N ALA A 22 -5.40 6.95 -30.07
CA ALA A 22 -5.40 7.00 -31.53
C ALA A 22 -6.81 7.04 -32.13
N ASN A 23 -7.79 6.42 -31.45
CA ASN A 23 -9.19 6.37 -31.90
C ASN A 23 -10.10 7.42 -31.22
N ALA A 24 -9.53 8.37 -30.46
CA ALA A 24 -10.27 9.41 -29.73
C ALA A 24 -11.41 8.85 -28.85
N GLN A 25 -11.15 7.75 -28.15
CA GLN A 25 -12.16 7.02 -27.36
C GLN A 25 -12.23 7.46 -25.90
N ALA A 26 -11.35 8.36 -25.44
CA ALA A 26 -11.30 8.82 -24.06
C ALA A 26 -10.90 10.29 -23.97
N ASP A 27 -11.57 11.04 -23.10
CA ASP A 27 -11.29 12.43 -22.79
C ASP A 27 -10.29 12.60 -21.64
N GLY A 28 -10.08 11.53 -20.84
CA GLY A 28 -9.14 11.51 -19.73
C GLY A 28 -8.98 10.11 -19.13
N PHE A 29 -7.96 9.95 -18.33
CA PHE A 29 -7.56 8.66 -17.75
C PHE A 29 -7.43 8.74 -16.22
N ILE A 30 -7.81 7.66 -15.52
CA ILE A 30 -7.56 7.50 -14.10
C ILE A 30 -6.65 6.28 -13.92
N LEU A 31 -5.45 6.50 -13.38
CA LEU A 31 -4.52 5.44 -13.02
C LEU A 31 -4.74 5.05 -11.57
N LEU A 32 -5.10 3.78 -11.32
CA LEU A 32 -5.44 3.28 -9.99
C LEU A 32 -4.22 2.83 -9.18
N TYR A 33 -3.02 3.10 -9.65
CA TYR A 33 -1.78 2.78 -8.96
C TYR A 33 -0.69 3.80 -9.27
N SER A 34 0.30 3.88 -8.40
CA SER A 34 1.45 4.75 -8.55
C SER A 34 2.75 3.95 -8.41
N LYS A 35 3.51 3.88 -9.49
CA LYS A 35 4.84 3.27 -9.55
C LYS A 35 5.91 4.33 -9.78
N LYS A 36 7.13 4.06 -9.31
CA LYS A 36 8.27 4.97 -9.49
C LYS A 36 8.57 5.24 -10.96
N ASP A 37 8.55 4.21 -11.81
CA ASP A 37 8.84 4.29 -13.24
C ASP A 37 7.65 3.71 -14.04
N CYS A 38 6.51 4.43 -14.03
CA CYS A 38 5.30 4.00 -14.73
C CYS A 38 5.32 4.45 -16.19
N PRO A 39 5.44 3.54 -17.18
CA PRO A 39 5.48 3.90 -18.60
C PRO A 39 4.16 4.51 -19.08
N VAL A 40 3.03 4.08 -18.52
CA VAL A 40 1.70 4.61 -18.84
C VAL A 40 1.59 6.09 -18.41
N ALA A 41 1.98 6.41 -17.17
CA ALA A 41 1.97 7.78 -16.67
C ALA A 41 2.95 8.67 -17.46
N ALA A 42 4.10 8.13 -17.86
CA ALA A 42 5.08 8.83 -18.69
C ALA A 42 4.52 9.14 -20.08
N TYR A 43 3.86 8.17 -20.73
CA TYR A 43 3.22 8.37 -22.02
C TYR A 43 2.14 9.45 -21.96
N LEU A 44 1.17 9.32 -21.03
CA LEU A 44 0.07 10.27 -20.92
C LEU A 44 0.57 11.71 -20.67
N ARG A 45 1.59 11.86 -19.84
CA ARG A 45 2.23 13.15 -19.58
C ARG A 45 2.92 13.72 -20.84
N ASN A 46 3.69 12.90 -21.56
CA ASN A 46 4.44 13.34 -22.75
C ASN A 46 3.51 13.77 -23.89
N GLU A 47 2.37 13.08 -24.03
CA GLU A 47 1.34 13.43 -25.01
C GLU A 47 0.41 14.57 -24.53
N GLY A 48 0.60 15.10 -23.33
CA GLY A 48 -0.24 16.17 -22.77
C GLY A 48 -1.68 15.74 -22.47
N LEU A 49 -1.91 14.44 -22.26
CA LEU A 49 -3.25 13.87 -22.05
C LEU A 49 -3.68 14.02 -20.60
N LEU A 50 -4.93 14.38 -20.39
CA LEU A 50 -5.51 14.47 -19.06
C LEU A 50 -5.45 13.13 -18.35
N HIS A 51 -4.79 13.11 -17.20
CA HIS A 51 -4.76 11.93 -16.35
C HIS A 51 -4.73 12.31 -14.88
N VAL A 52 -5.40 11.49 -14.07
CA VAL A 52 -5.44 11.58 -12.61
C VAL A 52 -4.82 10.29 -12.04
N ILE A 53 -3.97 10.40 -11.04
CA ILE A 53 -3.34 9.26 -10.38
C ILE A 53 -3.99 9.07 -9.00
N VAL A 54 -4.49 7.86 -8.74
CA VAL A 54 -4.81 7.41 -7.38
C VAL A 54 -3.54 6.84 -6.78
N GLY A 55 -2.95 7.62 -5.85
CA GLY A 55 -1.61 7.44 -5.33
C GLY A 55 -0.72 8.64 -5.65
N LYS A 56 0.46 8.70 -5.04
CA LYS A 56 1.39 9.82 -5.17
C LYS A 56 2.00 9.90 -6.58
N ALA A 57 2.10 11.09 -7.17
CA ALA A 57 2.84 11.27 -8.40
C ALA A 57 4.34 11.11 -8.18
N ALA A 58 4.97 10.16 -8.90
CA ALA A 58 6.41 9.90 -8.81
C ALA A 58 7.26 11.03 -9.40
N GLN A 59 6.76 11.64 -10.49
CA GLN A 59 7.44 12.70 -11.22
C GLN A 59 6.46 13.85 -11.50
N SER A 60 7.02 15.05 -11.69
CA SER A 60 6.23 16.25 -12.03
C SER A 60 5.02 16.50 -11.11
N ALA A 61 5.19 16.23 -9.82
CA ALA A 61 4.11 16.26 -8.83
C ALA A 61 3.36 17.61 -8.78
N ASN A 62 3.98 18.71 -9.22
CA ASN A 62 3.33 20.03 -9.29
C ASN A 62 2.47 20.23 -10.56
N GLN A 63 2.57 19.31 -11.52
CA GLN A 63 1.83 19.35 -12.79
C GLN A 63 0.91 18.14 -12.98
N THR A 64 0.88 17.23 -12.01
CA THR A 64 0.10 16.00 -12.05
C THR A 64 -1.03 16.07 -11.02
N ILE A 65 -2.25 15.80 -11.46
CA ILE A 65 -3.41 15.65 -10.58
C ILE A 65 -3.29 14.30 -9.89
N TYR A 66 -3.26 14.30 -8.56
CA TYR A 66 -3.26 13.04 -7.83
C TYR A 66 -4.06 13.10 -6.54
N ILE A 67 -4.62 11.96 -6.20
CA ILE A 67 -5.42 11.71 -5.00
C ILE A 67 -4.74 10.58 -4.23
N ASP A 68 -4.33 10.83 -2.99
CA ASP A 68 -3.61 9.83 -2.18
C ASP A 68 -3.99 9.94 -0.71
N ASN A 69 -3.49 9.03 0.09
CA ASN A 69 -3.42 9.15 1.54
C ASN A 69 -2.03 9.67 1.93
N ASP A 70 -1.87 10.16 3.15
CA ASP A 70 -0.54 10.29 3.73
C ASP A 70 -0.06 8.89 4.18
N ASN A 71 0.50 8.14 3.23
CA ASN A 71 0.95 6.77 3.46
C ASN A 71 2.12 6.68 4.45
N ALA A 72 2.94 7.75 4.56
CA ALA A 72 4.00 7.77 5.56
C ALA A 72 3.44 7.95 6.95
N LEU A 73 2.52 8.91 7.15
CA LEU A 73 1.84 9.08 8.42
C LEU A 73 1.04 7.82 8.80
N ALA A 74 0.34 7.21 7.85
CA ALA A 74 -0.40 5.97 8.08
C ALA A 74 0.51 4.81 8.53
N GLY A 75 1.70 4.70 7.94
CA GLY A 75 2.71 3.71 8.35
C GLY A 75 3.29 4.00 9.73
N GLU A 76 3.54 5.28 10.05
CA GLU A 76 4.01 5.71 11.36
C GLU A 76 2.96 5.41 12.45
N GLU A 77 1.71 5.84 12.26
CA GLU A 77 0.62 5.61 13.23
C GLU A 77 0.33 4.12 13.46
N ALA A 78 0.38 3.30 12.40
CA ALA A 78 0.19 1.85 12.54
C ALA A 78 1.33 1.17 13.30
N ALA A 79 2.57 1.62 13.13
CA ALA A 79 3.72 1.12 13.88
C ALA A 79 3.72 1.64 15.33
N ASP A 80 3.36 2.92 15.54
CA ASP A 80 3.16 3.50 16.88
C ASP A 80 2.11 2.71 17.67
N TYR A 81 1.00 2.35 17.02
CA TYR A 81 -0.03 1.51 17.65
C TYR A 81 0.51 0.18 18.15
N LEU A 82 1.32 -0.53 17.35
CA LEU A 82 1.96 -1.78 17.79
C LEU A 82 2.97 -1.54 18.93
N TYR A 83 3.71 -0.44 18.88
CA TYR A 83 4.64 -0.07 19.96
C TYR A 83 3.90 0.23 21.27
N GLU A 84 2.80 0.96 21.22
CA GLU A 84 1.96 1.30 22.38
C GLU A 84 1.32 0.05 23.00
N MET A 85 1.04 -0.98 22.19
CA MET A 85 0.58 -2.30 22.66
C MET A 85 1.69 -3.13 23.33
N GLY A 86 2.92 -2.64 23.36
CA GLY A 86 4.06 -3.29 24.03
C GLY A 86 5.05 -3.99 23.12
N HIS A 87 4.81 -4.05 21.82
CA HIS A 87 5.78 -4.65 20.89
C HIS A 87 7.04 -3.79 20.80
N ARG A 88 8.20 -4.44 20.81
CA ARG A 88 9.51 -3.76 20.73
C ARG A 88 10.31 -4.19 19.51
N ARG A 89 10.13 -5.41 19.03
CA ARG A 89 10.61 -5.86 17.73
C ARG A 89 9.42 -6.05 16.81
N ILE A 90 9.27 -5.10 15.90
CA ILE A 90 8.22 -5.01 14.88
C ILE A 90 8.90 -5.17 13.53
N ALA A 91 8.40 -6.05 12.68
CA ALA A 91 8.89 -6.23 11.31
C ALA A 91 7.96 -5.58 10.29
N TYR A 92 8.42 -5.48 9.05
CA TYR A 92 7.65 -5.01 7.91
C TYR A 92 7.62 -6.07 6.82
N PHE A 93 6.43 -6.34 6.28
CA PHE A 93 6.25 -7.21 5.11
C PHE A 93 5.44 -6.46 4.05
N GLY A 94 6.02 -6.23 2.87
CA GLY A 94 5.37 -5.39 1.87
C GLY A 94 5.72 -5.71 0.44
N VAL A 95 4.96 -5.12 -0.48
CA VAL A 95 5.32 -5.12 -1.90
C VAL A 95 6.53 -4.21 -2.13
N SER A 96 7.22 -4.47 -3.23
CA SER A 96 8.45 -3.75 -3.61
C SER A 96 8.31 -2.23 -3.50
N ASN A 97 9.39 -1.58 -3.12
CA ASN A 97 9.56 -0.12 -3.07
C ASN A 97 9.33 0.59 -4.43
N ALA A 98 9.19 -0.16 -5.52
CA ALA A 98 8.72 0.39 -6.80
C ALA A 98 7.28 0.93 -6.71
N MET A 99 6.46 0.34 -5.82
CA MET A 99 5.13 0.83 -5.49
C MET A 99 5.24 1.94 -4.42
N LEU A 100 4.88 3.16 -4.78
CA LEU A 100 5.12 4.33 -3.92
C LEU A 100 4.39 4.26 -2.58
N PHE A 101 3.16 3.72 -2.53
CA PHE A 101 2.44 3.56 -1.27
C PHE A 101 3.19 2.64 -0.30
N SER A 102 3.79 1.55 -0.79
CA SER A 102 4.56 0.61 0.05
C SER A 102 5.85 1.25 0.55
N ALA A 103 6.58 1.95 -0.31
CA ALA A 103 7.77 2.69 0.07
C ALA A 103 7.48 3.75 1.16
N GLU A 104 6.37 4.49 1.04
CA GLU A 104 5.97 5.49 2.02
C GLU A 104 5.51 4.84 3.34
N ARG A 105 4.73 3.75 3.31
CA ARG A 105 4.32 2.99 4.52
C ARG A 105 5.53 2.43 5.25
N LYS A 106 6.50 1.84 4.52
CA LYS A 106 7.78 1.38 5.09
C LYS A 106 8.55 2.54 5.72
N ARG A 107 8.62 3.68 5.05
CA ARG A 107 9.26 4.88 5.60
C ARG A 107 8.61 5.32 6.92
N GLY A 108 7.27 5.36 6.97
CA GLY A 108 6.52 5.68 8.19
C GLY A 108 6.82 4.70 9.32
N TYR A 109 6.79 3.39 9.04
CA TYR A 109 7.20 2.36 9.98
C TYR A 109 8.60 2.61 10.56
N GLN A 110 9.59 2.92 9.71
CA GLN A 110 10.95 3.20 10.14
C GLN A 110 11.03 4.48 10.98
N MET A 111 10.25 5.52 10.63
CA MET A 111 10.17 6.76 11.41
C MET A 111 9.61 6.52 12.81
N SER A 112 8.56 5.71 12.95
CA SER A 112 8.03 5.30 14.24
C SER A 112 9.07 4.59 15.10
N LEU A 113 9.78 3.59 14.55
CA LEU A 113 10.84 2.91 15.30
C LEU A 113 11.91 3.88 15.82
N LEU A 114 12.40 4.78 14.95
CA LEU A 114 13.41 5.79 15.32
C LEU A 114 12.89 6.75 16.40
N LYS A 115 11.65 7.20 16.30
CA LYS A 115 10.96 8.04 17.30
C LYS A 115 10.96 7.39 18.69
N HIS A 116 10.85 6.08 18.73
CA HIS A 116 10.86 5.27 19.96
C HIS A 116 12.25 4.75 20.35
N GLY A 117 13.32 5.24 19.72
CA GLY A 117 14.70 4.86 20.02
C GLY A 117 15.10 3.45 19.54
N ILE A 118 14.31 2.87 18.63
CA ILE A 118 14.60 1.55 18.02
C ILE A 118 15.23 1.78 16.66
N THR A 119 16.41 1.20 16.44
CA THR A 119 17.06 1.25 15.12
C THR A 119 16.39 0.23 14.17
N PRO A 120 15.84 0.67 13.02
CA PRO A 120 15.29 -0.25 12.01
C PRO A 120 16.38 -1.19 11.48
N ARG A 121 16.06 -2.46 11.32
CA ARG A 121 16.96 -3.48 10.77
C ARG A 121 16.51 -3.88 9.38
N GLU A 122 17.46 -4.08 8.47
CA GLU A 122 17.10 -4.51 7.10
C GLU A 122 16.50 -5.92 7.09
N GLU A 123 17.02 -6.82 7.94
CA GLU A 123 16.52 -8.18 8.09
C GLU A 123 15.06 -8.26 8.61
N ASP A 124 14.56 -7.21 9.26
CA ASP A 124 13.17 -7.11 9.70
C ASP A 124 12.23 -6.62 8.58
N CYS A 125 12.75 -6.35 7.38
CA CYS A 125 11.97 -5.91 6.23
C CYS A 125 11.99 -6.96 5.11
N VAL A 126 10.86 -7.60 4.84
CA VAL A 126 10.69 -8.53 3.72
C VAL A 126 9.84 -7.86 2.66
N GLU A 127 10.36 -7.78 1.43
CA GLU A 127 9.66 -7.18 0.29
C GLU A 127 9.50 -8.19 -0.84
N VAL A 128 8.37 -8.11 -1.55
CA VAL A 128 8.05 -8.97 -2.69
C VAL A 128 7.67 -8.13 -3.89
N ASN A 129 8.07 -8.54 -5.09
CA ASN A 129 7.64 -7.92 -6.34
C ASN A 129 6.29 -8.49 -6.79
N THR A 130 6.11 -9.80 -6.61
CA THR A 130 4.88 -10.53 -6.93
C THR A 130 4.65 -11.61 -5.87
N LEU A 131 3.41 -12.12 -5.78
CA LEU A 131 3.08 -13.25 -4.90
C LEU A 131 3.76 -14.58 -5.31
N ASN A 132 4.41 -14.61 -6.48
CA ASN A 132 5.18 -15.76 -6.95
C ASN A 132 6.67 -15.67 -6.57
N ASP A 133 7.10 -14.60 -5.91
CA ASP A 133 8.49 -14.43 -5.50
C ASP A 133 8.87 -15.39 -4.35
N ALA A 134 10.14 -15.69 -4.24
CA ALA A 134 10.69 -16.59 -3.20
C ALA A 134 10.82 -15.90 -1.83
N TYR A 135 9.74 -15.26 -1.34
CA TYR A 135 9.71 -14.57 -0.04
C TYR A 135 9.60 -15.54 1.16
N GLU A 136 9.11 -16.77 0.95
CA GLU A 136 8.89 -17.74 2.04
C GLU A 136 10.18 -18.07 2.83
N GLY A 137 11.33 -18.10 2.14
CA GLY A 137 12.63 -18.32 2.78
C GLY A 137 13.00 -17.19 3.75
N ALA A 138 12.81 -15.95 3.33
CA ALA A 138 13.08 -14.76 4.14
C ALA A 138 12.11 -14.67 5.33
N LEU A 139 10.80 -14.89 5.10
CA LEU A 139 9.81 -14.92 6.17
C LEU A 139 10.10 -16.05 7.18
N LYS A 140 10.48 -17.24 6.69
CA LYS A 140 10.85 -18.35 7.57
C LYS A 140 12.04 -17.99 8.44
N ALA A 141 13.11 -17.46 7.86
CA ALA A 141 14.30 -17.05 8.60
C ALA A 141 13.95 -15.99 9.67
N LEU A 142 13.14 -14.99 9.32
CA LEU A 142 12.69 -13.95 10.22
C LEU A 142 11.85 -14.50 11.39
N LEU A 143 10.87 -15.35 11.09
CA LEU A 143 9.88 -15.82 12.07
C LEU A 143 10.37 -17.00 12.94
N THR A 144 11.43 -17.71 12.53
CA THR A 144 12.03 -18.81 13.31
C THR A 144 13.31 -18.43 14.04
N ALA A 145 13.77 -17.17 13.94
CA ALA A 145 14.90 -16.67 14.70
C ALA A 145 14.61 -16.69 16.22
N PRO A 146 15.61 -16.93 17.09
CA PRO A 146 15.40 -16.96 18.54
C PRO A 146 14.78 -15.67 19.09
N ASP A 147 15.12 -14.53 18.50
CA ASP A 147 14.64 -13.19 18.84
C ASP A 147 13.62 -12.66 17.81
N HIS A 148 12.86 -13.54 17.13
CA HIS A 148 11.92 -13.17 16.07
C HIS A 148 10.96 -12.01 16.47
N PRO A 149 10.43 -11.20 15.52
CA PRO A 149 9.49 -10.13 15.82
C PRO A 149 8.21 -10.69 16.46
N THR A 150 7.60 -9.88 17.33
CA THR A 150 6.30 -10.19 17.94
C THR A 150 5.13 -9.55 17.21
N ALA A 151 5.43 -8.65 16.26
CA ALA A 151 4.43 -8.03 15.40
C ALA A 151 5.01 -7.77 14.01
N ILE A 152 4.15 -7.76 13.01
CA ILE A 152 4.46 -7.39 11.63
C ILE A 152 3.45 -6.36 11.14
N LEU A 153 3.97 -5.26 10.61
CA LEU A 153 3.21 -4.32 9.79
C LEU A 153 3.26 -4.78 8.33
N VAL A 154 2.09 -5.02 7.72
CA VAL A 154 1.99 -5.57 6.37
C VAL A 154 1.43 -4.52 5.42
N SER A 155 2.04 -4.35 4.25
CA SER A 155 1.70 -3.25 3.33
C SER A 155 0.27 -3.26 2.80
N ASP A 156 -0.41 -4.40 2.79
CA ASP A 156 -1.80 -4.53 2.36
C ASP A 156 -2.46 -5.82 2.90
N ASP A 157 -3.79 -5.88 2.82
CA ASP A 157 -4.58 -7.00 3.35
C ASP A 157 -4.33 -8.33 2.60
N ILE A 158 -3.98 -8.30 1.31
CA ILE A 158 -3.72 -9.52 0.53
C ILE A 158 -2.44 -10.19 1.04
N LEU A 159 -1.38 -9.42 1.20
CA LEU A 159 -0.14 -9.93 1.80
C LEU A 159 -0.34 -10.38 3.25
N ALA A 160 -1.23 -9.72 4.01
CA ALA A 160 -1.55 -10.15 5.36
C ALA A 160 -2.22 -11.53 5.38
N VAL A 161 -3.14 -11.82 4.46
CA VAL A 161 -3.72 -13.17 4.29
C VAL A 161 -2.64 -14.20 3.95
N VAL A 162 -1.72 -13.85 3.04
CA VAL A 162 -0.58 -14.73 2.69
C VAL A 162 0.29 -15.01 3.93
N LEU A 163 0.58 -13.98 4.73
CA LEU A 163 1.33 -14.11 5.97
C LEU A 163 0.60 -15.00 7.00
N GLU A 164 -0.73 -14.82 7.18
CA GLU A 164 -1.53 -15.68 8.08
C GLU A 164 -1.43 -17.15 7.67
N GLN A 165 -1.59 -17.45 6.38
CA GLN A 165 -1.46 -18.81 5.86
C GLN A 165 -0.05 -19.37 6.08
N PHE A 166 0.98 -18.55 5.91
CA PHE A 166 2.36 -18.93 6.14
C PHE A 166 2.64 -19.21 7.62
N CYS A 167 2.14 -18.36 8.53
CA CYS A 167 2.21 -18.57 9.97
C CYS A 167 1.55 -19.89 10.37
N GLY A 168 0.39 -20.21 9.79
CA GLY A 168 -0.29 -21.49 10.00
C GLY A 168 0.58 -22.70 9.64
N LYS A 169 1.33 -22.63 8.51
CA LYS A 169 2.28 -23.68 8.10
C LYS A 169 3.44 -23.85 9.12
N LEU A 170 3.83 -22.77 9.80
CA LEU A 170 4.88 -22.76 10.82
C LEU A 170 4.35 -23.10 12.23
N GLY A 171 3.04 -23.26 12.40
CA GLY A 171 2.41 -23.49 13.71
C GLY A 171 2.33 -22.25 14.60
N LEU A 172 2.54 -21.06 14.04
CA LEU A 172 2.41 -19.77 14.75
C LEU A 172 0.94 -19.34 14.79
N ARG A 173 0.50 -18.92 15.96
CA ARG A 173 -0.87 -18.47 16.21
C ARG A 173 -0.96 -16.96 16.16
N ILE A 174 -1.91 -16.45 15.38
CA ILE A 174 -2.25 -15.03 15.33
C ILE A 174 -3.50 -14.82 16.19
N PRO A 175 -3.50 -13.84 17.10
CA PRO A 175 -2.43 -12.86 17.39
C PRO A 175 -1.41 -13.32 18.44
N LYS A 176 -1.57 -14.50 19.05
CA LYS A 176 -0.87 -14.90 20.27
C LYS A 176 0.66 -14.94 20.13
N ASP A 177 1.16 -15.55 19.06
CA ASP A 177 2.60 -15.70 18.80
C ASP A 177 3.12 -14.55 17.91
N LEU A 178 2.23 -13.95 17.08
CA LEU A 178 2.55 -12.85 16.18
C LEU A 178 1.33 -11.95 15.95
N SER A 179 1.45 -10.68 16.23
CA SER A 179 0.45 -9.66 15.90
C SER A 179 0.62 -9.15 14.46
N ILE A 180 -0.51 -8.88 13.77
CA ILE A 180 -0.51 -8.34 12.40
C ILE A 180 -1.37 -7.07 12.35
N VAL A 181 -0.81 -6.02 11.73
CA VAL A 181 -1.55 -4.85 11.29
C VAL A 181 -1.34 -4.68 9.78
N SER A 182 -2.42 -4.46 9.03
CA SER A 182 -2.39 -4.34 7.57
C SER A 182 -2.98 -3.01 7.09
N PHE A 183 -3.20 -2.87 5.78
CA PHE A 183 -3.81 -1.70 5.16
C PHE A 183 -4.88 -2.11 4.15
N ASN A 184 -5.78 -1.17 3.89
CA ASN A 184 -6.83 -1.06 2.89
C ASN A 184 -8.25 -1.36 3.39
N ASN A 185 -8.44 -2.02 4.55
CA ASN A 185 -9.76 -2.40 5.09
C ASN A 185 -10.66 -3.08 4.03
N SER A 186 -10.04 -3.91 3.22
CA SER A 186 -10.71 -4.65 2.14
C SER A 186 -11.63 -5.76 2.71
N LEU A 187 -12.34 -6.46 1.82
CA LEU A 187 -13.11 -7.63 2.22
C LEU A 187 -12.25 -8.69 2.91
N PHE A 188 -11.00 -8.85 2.48
CA PHE A 188 -10.06 -9.83 3.06
C PHE A 188 -9.85 -9.62 4.54
N SER A 189 -9.71 -8.37 5.02
CA SER A 189 -9.50 -8.08 6.43
C SER A 189 -10.67 -8.48 7.34
N ARG A 190 -11.86 -8.71 6.77
CA ARG A 190 -13.10 -9.05 7.50
C ARG A 190 -13.44 -10.52 7.45
N ILE A 191 -12.95 -11.26 6.45
CA ILE A 191 -13.28 -12.68 6.25
C ILE A 191 -12.21 -13.63 6.80
N THR A 192 -11.03 -13.12 7.15
CA THR A 192 -9.98 -13.89 7.83
C THR A 192 -10.39 -14.24 9.27
N SER A 193 -9.73 -15.25 9.84
CA SER A 193 -9.91 -15.64 11.24
C SER A 193 -8.52 -15.91 11.85
N PRO A 194 -8.04 -15.00 12.70
CA PRO A 194 -8.71 -13.77 13.23
C PRO A 194 -8.92 -12.69 12.18
N GLN A 195 -9.90 -11.78 12.41
CA GLN A 195 -10.09 -10.63 11.54
C GLN A 195 -8.90 -9.66 11.65
N LEU A 196 -8.42 -9.13 10.50
CA LEU A 196 -7.25 -8.27 10.46
C LEU A 196 -7.53 -6.86 11.00
N THR A 197 -6.72 -6.42 11.94
CA THR A 197 -6.54 -5.01 12.28
C THR A 197 -5.87 -4.34 11.09
N THR A 198 -6.46 -3.25 10.59
CA THR A 198 -6.04 -2.66 9.32
C THR A 198 -6.23 -1.15 9.31
N VAL A 199 -5.45 -0.45 8.51
CA VAL A 199 -5.66 0.97 8.23
C VAL A 199 -6.62 1.12 7.05
N ASP A 200 -7.77 1.72 7.28
CA ASP A 200 -8.72 2.09 6.23
C ASP A 200 -8.20 3.31 5.46
N VAL A 201 -7.92 3.12 4.19
CA VAL A 201 -7.47 4.18 3.27
C VAL A 201 -8.61 4.93 2.60
N ASN A 202 -9.86 4.59 2.94
CA ASN A 202 -11.09 5.15 2.36
C ASN A 202 -11.11 5.10 0.83
N PRO A 203 -11.09 3.90 0.22
CA PRO A 203 -10.98 3.74 -1.23
C PRO A 203 -12.18 4.35 -1.99
N TYR A 204 -13.35 4.42 -1.34
CA TYR A 204 -14.51 5.08 -1.92
C TYR A 204 -14.26 6.58 -2.13
N GLN A 205 -13.74 7.28 -1.12
CA GLN A 205 -13.41 8.71 -1.24
C GLN A 205 -12.28 8.94 -2.25
N LEU A 206 -11.24 8.10 -2.26
CA LEU A 206 -10.18 8.18 -3.26
C LEU A 206 -10.75 8.11 -4.70
N GLY A 207 -11.65 7.17 -4.96
CA GLY A 207 -12.31 7.02 -6.26
C GLY A 207 -13.23 8.19 -6.61
N MET A 208 -14.01 8.68 -5.66
CA MET A 208 -14.90 9.84 -5.84
C MET A 208 -14.12 11.10 -6.20
N GLU A 209 -13.03 11.38 -5.47
CA GLU A 209 -12.17 12.54 -5.74
C GLU A 209 -11.48 12.42 -7.11
N ALA A 210 -10.98 11.23 -7.45
CA ALA A 210 -10.35 11.01 -8.75
C ALA A 210 -11.33 11.25 -9.91
N ALA A 211 -12.54 10.73 -9.82
CA ALA A 211 -13.58 10.95 -10.82
C ALA A 211 -13.99 12.43 -10.91
N SER A 212 -14.18 13.09 -9.76
CA SER A 212 -14.52 14.52 -9.69
C SER A 212 -13.45 15.39 -10.34
N GLN A 213 -12.17 15.16 -10.03
CA GLN A 213 -11.07 15.91 -10.62
C GLN A 213 -10.95 15.67 -12.12
N THR A 214 -11.16 14.43 -12.58
CA THR A 214 -11.16 14.13 -14.02
C THR A 214 -12.25 14.89 -14.75
N ILE A 215 -13.50 14.87 -14.26
CA ILE A 215 -14.62 15.58 -14.86
C ILE A 215 -14.37 17.09 -14.86
N ASN A 216 -13.95 17.66 -13.72
CA ASN A 216 -13.68 19.10 -13.61
C ASN A 216 -12.65 19.59 -14.63
N HIS A 217 -11.59 18.79 -14.89
CA HIS A 217 -10.54 19.17 -15.85
C HIS A 217 -10.94 18.90 -17.30
N ILE A 218 -11.87 17.98 -17.59
CA ILE A 218 -12.49 17.85 -18.91
C ILE A 218 -13.33 19.10 -19.22
N GLU A 219 -14.15 19.54 -18.26
CA GLU A 219 -15.02 20.69 -18.42
C GLU A 219 -14.25 22.02 -18.41
N ASN A 220 -13.14 22.09 -17.70
CA ASN A 220 -12.31 23.28 -17.52
C ASN A 220 -10.82 22.97 -17.71
N PRO A 221 -10.32 22.84 -18.95
CA PRO A 221 -8.96 22.41 -19.24
C PRO A 221 -7.82 23.32 -18.71
N ASN A 222 -8.15 24.53 -18.29
CA ASN A 222 -7.18 25.52 -17.79
C ASN A 222 -7.00 25.45 -16.25
N LEU A 223 -7.64 24.52 -15.57
CA LEU A 223 -7.44 24.34 -14.13
C LEU A 223 -6.01 23.88 -13.82
N LEU A 224 -5.47 24.36 -12.72
CA LEU A 224 -4.18 23.90 -12.21
C LEU A 224 -4.29 22.48 -11.63
N ALA A 225 -3.19 21.73 -11.73
CA ALA A 225 -3.11 20.41 -11.12
C ALA A 225 -3.38 20.45 -9.61
N THR A 226 -4.27 19.57 -9.15
CA THR A 226 -4.73 19.48 -7.77
C THR A 226 -4.11 18.28 -7.06
N LYS A 227 -3.79 18.46 -5.79
CA LYS A 227 -3.32 17.37 -4.89
C LYS A 227 -4.32 17.24 -3.77
N ILE A 228 -4.92 16.06 -3.64
CA ILE A 228 -5.90 15.79 -2.59
C ILE A 228 -5.36 14.66 -1.71
N ILE A 229 -5.31 14.91 -0.41
CA ILE A 229 -4.95 13.90 0.59
C ILE A 229 -6.22 13.49 1.34
N VAL A 230 -6.62 12.23 1.15
CA VAL A 230 -7.77 11.62 1.81
C VAL A 230 -7.33 11.09 3.18
N PRO A 231 -8.04 11.42 4.28
CA PRO A 231 -7.72 10.88 5.59
C PRO A 231 -7.83 9.35 5.64
N HIS A 232 -6.94 8.73 6.41
CA HIS A 232 -6.98 7.31 6.76
C HIS A 232 -7.44 7.11 8.21
N LYS A 233 -7.76 5.87 8.59
CA LYS A 233 -8.17 5.51 9.94
C LYS A 233 -7.74 4.10 10.30
N LEU A 234 -7.09 3.90 11.45
CA LEU A 234 -6.84 2.57 12.01
C LEU A 234 -8.16 1.95 12.50
N ILE A 235 -8.40 0.69 12.10
CA ILE A 235 -9.56 -0.12 12.48
C ILE A 235 -9.07 -1.33 13.27
N PRO A 236 -9.06 -1.29 14.60
CA PRO A 236 -8.68 -2.42 15.44
C PRO A 236 -9.64 -3.58 15.27
N ARG A 237 -9.11 -4.82 15.20
CA ARG A 237 -9.84 -6.08 15.17
C ARG A 237 -9.11 -7.15 16.01
N GLU A 238 -9.04 -8.39 15.53
CA GLU A 238 -8.63 -9.55 16.32
C GLU A 238 -7.17 -9.97 16.09
N SER A 239 -6.48 -9.44 15.05
CA SER A 239 -5.15 -9.90 14.64
C SER A 239 -3.99 -9.32 15.47
N TYR A 240 -4.27 -8.66 16.59
CA TYR A 240 -3.25 -8.14 17.48
C TYR A 240 -3.56 -8.45 18.95
N CYS A 241 -2.53 -8.59 19.76
CA CYS A 241 -2.59 -8.59 21.22
C CYS A 241 -1.24 -8.12 21.79
N PRO A 242 -1.18 -7.65 23.04
CA PRO A 242 0.11 -7.40 23.71
C PRO A 242 1.01 -8.62 23.63
N PRO A 243 2.35 -8.45 23.45
CA PRO A 243 3.26 -9.58 23.42
C PRO A 243 3.31 -10.28 24.79
N GLU A 244 3.43 -11.60 24.78
CA GLU A 244 3.75 -12.35 26.01
C GLU A 244 5.18 -11.97 26.46
N GLU A 245 5.38 -11.77 27.78
CA GLU A 245 6.71 -11.52 28.33
C GLU A 245 7.62 -12.73 28.04
N ARG A 246 8.68 -12.51 27.28
CA ARG A 246 9.71 -13.52 27.04
C ARG A 246 10.71 -13.47 28.18
N HIS A 247 10.71 -14.50 29.02
CA HIS A 247 11.65 -14.69 30.12
C HIS A 247 13.00 -15.21 29.63
#